data_64a8adebda671f5e9c428ea5b823fca7
#
_entry.id   64a8adebda671f5e9c428ea5b823fca7
#
_cell.length_a   1.000
_cell.length_b   1.000
_cell.length_c   1.000
_cell.angle_alpha   90.00
_cell.angle_beta   90.00
_cell.angle_gamma   90.00
#
_symmetry.space_group_name_H-M   'P 1'
#
loop_
_entity.id
_entity.type
_entity.pdbx_description
1 polymer ?
#
loop_
_entity_poly.entity_id
_entity_poly.type
_entity_poly.pdbx_seq_one_letter_code
_entity_poly.pdbx_strand_id
1 'polypeptide(L)'
;MITLSHVHKAYGDKQVLGDVSVRFPAGKVTSLIGPNGAGKTTLLMLIARLQTATGGQLTLGGQDIASIPVRDYAKRVATLRQAPDFNLRLTVEELVAFGRFPYSRGNLTAADRRAIDEAIEFLSLQALRQRYIDELSGGQRQMAFLAMTIAQQTEYLLLDEPLNNLDMKHAVLIMRALRRLCDEQGRTVILVVHDINFAANYSDHIVAMKHGAVHCCGPVAEVVDERCLRELFELDFEILRSGQGFVCNYFNPPTSMELT
;
A
#
# COMPACT_ATOMS: atom_id res chain seq x y z
N MET A 1 15.57 -0.04 2.96
CA MET A 1 14.76 0.64 4.01
C MET A 1 14.44 2.04 3.53
N ILE A 2 13.19 2.48 3.67
CA ILE A 2 12.76 3.87 3.43
C ILE A 2 12.72 4.60 4.77
N THR A 3 13.27 5.82 4.83
CA THR A 3 13.28 6.63 6.04
C THR A 3 12.82 8.05 5.73
N LEU A 4 11.93 8.56 6.55
CA LEU A 4 11.50 9.94 6.58
C LEU A 4 12.03 10.63 7.83
N SER A 5 12.56 11.83 7.70
CA SER A 5 13.09 12.63 8.79
C SER A 5 12.53 14.04 8.70
N HIS A 6 11.73 14.43 9.71
CA HIS A 6 11.13 15.75 9.83
C HIS A 6 10.37 16.22 8.57
N VAL A 7 9.68 15.25 7.92
CA VAL A 7 8.95 15.52 6.67
C VAL A 7 7.65 16.25 6.95
N HIS A 8 7.43 17.35 6.24
CA HIS A 8 6.19 18.10 6.27
C HIS A 8 5.67 18.42 4.87
N LYS A 9 4.34 18.56 4.76
CA LYS A 9 3.66 18.88 3.50
C LYS A 9 2.53 19.84 3.74
N ALA A 10 2.57 20.97 3.00
CA ALA A 10 1.48 21.92 2.95
C ALA A 10 1.02 22.13 1.49
N TYR A 11 -0.23 22.51 1.31
CA TYR A 11 -0.84 22.98 0.07
C TYR A 11 -1.39 24.38 0.32
N GLY A 12 -0.66 25.41 -0.16
CA GLY A 12 -0.91 26.78 0.25
C GLY A 12 -0.78 26.87 1.77
N ASP A 13 -1.79 27.42 2.44
CA ASP A 13 -1.80 27.61 3.91
C ASP A 13 -2.25 26.34 4.69
N LYS A 14 -2.71 25.31 3.98
CA LYS A 14 -3.21 24.08 4.61
C LYS A 14 -2.09 23.08 4.80
N GLN A 15 -1.64 22.89 6.04
CA GLN A 15 -0.72 21.81 6.41
C GLN A 15 -1.47 20.47 6.42
N VAL A 16 -0.95 19.47 5.69
CA VAL A 16 -1.52 18.12 5.59
C VAL A 16 -0.66 17.10 6.32
N LEU A 17 0.66 17.29 6.29
CA LEU A 17 1.59 16.54 7.13
C LEU A 17 2.39 17.52 7.98
N GLY A 18 2.43 17.22 9.27
CA GLY A 18 3.26 17.91 10.25
C GLY A 18 4.70 17.39 10.23
N ASP A 19 5.33 17.28 11.39
CA ASP A 19 6.68 16.71 11.52
C ASP A 19 6.62 15.17 11.53
N VAL A 20 6.74 14.56 10.35
CA VAL A 20 6.67 13.10 10.19
C VAL A 20 8.08 12.53 10.12
N SER A 21 8.44 11.75 11.15
CA SER A 21 9.67 10.96 11.19
C SER A 21 9.32 9.50 11.38
N VAL A 22 9.59 8.65 10.38
CA VAL A 22 9.22 7.23 10.38
C VAL A 22 10.17 6.40 9.52
N ARG A 23 10.33 5.13 9.87
CA ARG A 23 11.12 4.15 9.11
C ARG A 23 10.24 3.00 8.66
N PHE A 24 10.38 2.60 7.40
CA PHE A 24 9.71 1.45 6.81
C PHE A 24 10.73 0.32 6.66
N PRO A 25 10.59 -0.77 7.44
CA PRO A 25 11.54 -1.88 7.40
C PRO A 25 11.51 -2.58 6.03
N ALA A 26 12.69 -2.97 5.54
CA ALA A 26 12.80 -3.68 4.26
C ALA A 26 12.33 -5.14 4.41
N GLY A 27 11.77 -5.71 3.33
CA GLY A 27 11.29 -7.08 3.29
C GLY A 27 10.07 -7.35 4.20
N LYS A 28 9.30 -6.30 4.52
CA LYS A 28 8.16 -6.36 5.43
C LYS A 28 6.90 -5.76 4.79
N VAL A 29 5.74 -6.22 5.25
CA VAL A 29 4.47 -5.57 4.98
C VAL A 29 4.22 -4.53 6.06
N THR A 30 4.12 -3.26 5.66
CA THR A 30 3.75 -2.15 6.56
C THR A 30 2.42 -1.57 6.15
N SER A 31 1.44 -1.57 7.06
CA SER A 31 0.17 -0.90 6.86
C SER A 31 0.16 0.52 7.43
N LEU A 32 -0.32 1.47 6.63
CA LEU A 32 -0.67 2.83 7.05
C LEU A 32 -2.14 2.83 7.44
N ILE A 33 -2.44 3.08 8.71
CA ILE A 33 -3.81 3.13 9.26
C ILE A 33 -4.13 4.50 9.85
N GLY A 34 -5.40 4.77 10.11
CA GLY A 34 -5.87 5.99 10.74
C GLY A 34 -7.12 6.57 10.07
N PRO A 35 -7.75 7.58 10.66
CA PRO A 35 -8.97 8.19 10.14
C PRO A 35 -8.78 8.83 8.76
N ASN A 36 -9.90 9.13 8.10
CA ASN A 36 -9.86 9.87 6.83
C ASN A 36 -9.27 11.26 7.07
N GLY A 37 -8.46 11.73 6.11
CA GLY A 37 -7.75 13.01 6.23
C GLY A 37 -6.50 12.98 7.12
N ALA A 38 -6.11 11.84 7.70
CA ALA A 38 -4.90 11.73 8.52
C ALA A 38 -3.56 11.91 7.76
N GLY A 39 -3.60 12.01 6.42
CA GLY A 39 -2.40 12.23 5.61
C GLY A 39 -1.77 10.96 5.03
N LYS A 40 -2.37 9.78 5.19
CA LYS A 40 -1.83 8.48 4.74
C LYS A 40 -1.48 8.46 3.24
N THR A 41 -2.44 8.80 2.38
CA THR A 41 -2.24 8.89 0.92
C THR A 41 -1.18 9.93 0.58
N THR A 42 -1.18 11.10 1.25
CA THR A 42 -0.16 12.13 1.03
C THR A 42 1.24 11.61 1.36
N LEU A 43 1.40 10.91 2.50
CA LEU A 43 2.65 10.29 2.89
C LEU A 43 3.13 9.28 1.83
N LEU A 44 2.22 8.41 1.38
CA LEU A 44 2.50 7.41 0.34
C LEU A 44 2.91 8.08 -0.98
N MET A 45 2.24 9.18 -1.39
CA MET A 45 2.55 9.94 -2.61
C MET A 45 3.91 10.66 -2.54
N LEU A 46 4.34 11.11 -1.35
CA LEU A 46 5.69 11.65 -1.15
C LEU A 46 6.75 10.56 -1.33
N ILE A 47 6.54 9.39 -0.74
CA ILE A 47 7.42 8.22 -0.92
C ILE A 47 7.45 7.81 -2.39
N ALA A 48 6.31 7.82 -3.09
CA ALA A 48 6.22 7.50 -4.52
C ALA A 48 6.87 8.54 -5.44
N ARG A 49 7.29 9.71 -4.90
CA ARG A 49 7.74 10.89 -5.67
C ARG A 49 6.71 11.42 -6.65
N LEU A 50 5.42 11.14 -6.40
CA LEU A 50 4.30 11.74 -7.13
C LEU A 50 3.93 13.11 -6.60
N GLN A 51 4.46 13.45 -5.43
CA GLN A 51 4.39 14.76 -4.80
C GLN A 51 5.74 15.11 -4.19
N THR A 52 6.01 16.41 -4.01
CA THR A 52 7.22 16.92 -3.37
C THR A 52 6.88 17.36 -1.94
N ALA A 53 7.71 16.98 -0.98
CA ALA A 53 7.61 17.48 0.39
C ALA A 53 7.87 19.01 0.41
N THR A 54 7.25 19.71 1.36
CA THR A 54 7.54 21.12 1.61
C THR A 54 8.86 21.26 2.34
N GLY A 55 9.24 20.28 3.16
CA GLY A 55 10.54 20.20 3.82
C GLY A 55 10.74 18.85 4.50
N GLY A 56 11.90 18.69 5.14
CA GLY A 56 12.36 17.41 5.67
C GLY A 56 13.12 16.59 4.63
N GLN A 57 13.46 15.36 4.98
CA GLN A 57 14.26 14.49 4.12
C GLN A 57 13.61 13.11 3.97
N LEU A 58 13.59 12.58 2.75
CA LEU A 58 13.18 11.22 2.44
C LEU A 58 14.36 10.46 1.82
N THR A 59 14.68 9.31 2.38
CA THR A 59 15.79 8.48 1.87
C THR A 59 15.34 7.06 1.55
N LEU A 60 15.98 6.47 0.53
CA LEU A 60 15.84 5.08 0.12
C LEU A 60 17.23 4.42 0.20
N GLY A 61 17.40 3.52 1.19
CA GLY A 61 18.72 2.91 1.44
C GLY A 61 19.80 3.92 1.84
N GLY A 62 19.42 5.01 2.53
CA GLY A 62 20.32 6.08 2.94
C GLY A 62 20.57 7.16 1.87
N GLN A 63 20.15 6.95 0.62
CA GLN A 63 20.24 7.95 -0.43
C GLN A 63 18.99 8.81 -0.48
N ASP A 64 19.14 10.13 -0.60
CA ASP A 64 18.02 11.04 -0.80
C ASP A 64 17.24 10.68 -2.07
N ILE A 65 15.93 10.45 -1.93
CA ILE A 65 15.11 10.02 -3.07
C ILE A 65 15.08 11.09 -4.18
N ALA A 66 15.20 12.36 -3.86
CA ALA A 66 15.21 13.45 -4.83
C ALA A 66 16.45 13.39 -5.74
N SER A 67 17.58 12.88 -5.24
CA SER A 67 18.84 12.74 -5.98
C SER A 67 18.85 11.57 -6.95
N ILE A 68 17.96 10.58 -6.79
CA ILE A 68 17.92 9.40 -7.66
C ILE A 68 17.25 9.77 -8.99
N PRO A 69 17.84 9.43 -10.16
CA PRO A 69 17.17 9.64 -11.45
C PRO A 69 15.78 8.99 -11.48
N VAL A 70 14.79 9.68 -12.05
CA VAL A 70 13.38 9.21 -12.04
C VAL A 70 13.23 7.78 -12.55
N ARG A 71 13.93 7.45 -13.63
CA ARG A 71 13.88 6.11 -14.22
C ARG A 71 14.45 5.04 -13.27
N ASP A 72 15.53 5.35 -12.57
CA ASP A 72 16.16 4.41 -11.64
C ASP A 72 15.31 4.24 -10.38
N TYR A 73 14.67 5.33 -9.93
CA TYR A 73 13.69 5.26 -8.86
C TYR A 73 12.49 4.37 -9.25
N ALA A 74 11.95 4.53 -10.47
CA ALA A 74 10.85 3.72 -10.97
C ALA A 74 11.20 2.22 -11.14
N LYS A 75 12.48 1.85 -11.19
CA LYS A 75 12.91 0.44 -11.14
C LYS A 75 13.02 -0.12 -9.73
N ARG A 76 12.98 0.73 -8.70
CA ARG A 76 13.07 0.35 -7.30
C ARG A 76 11.75 0.43 -6.57
N VAL A 77 10.86 1.33 -7.00
CA VAL A 77 9.58 1.62 -6.35
C VAL A 77 8.45 1.56 -7.37
N ALA A 78 7.52 0.65 -7.19
CA ALA A 78 6.26 0.59 -7.94
C ALA A 78 5.13 1.16 -7.09
N THR A 79 4.14 1.79 -7.74
CA THR A 79 3.01 2.41 -7.04
C THR A 79 1.71 2.00 -7.72
N LEU A 80 0.77 1.50 -6.92
CA LEU A 80 -0.62 1.30 -7.29
C LEU A 80 -1.46 2.35 -6.57
N ARG A 81 -2.05 3.24 -7.33
CA ARG A 81 -3.04 4.20 -6.84
C ARG A 81 -4.44 3.61 -6.99
N GLN A 82 -5.39 4.21 -6.31
CA GLN A 82 -6.80 3.93 -6.58
C GLN A 82 -7.03 4.03 -8.09
N ALA A 83 -7.57 2.94 -8.68
CA ALA A 83 -7.65 2.80 -10.13
C ALA A 83 -8.43 3.97 -10.73
N PRO A 84 -7.84 4.76 -11.63
CA PRO A 84 -8.61 5.75 -12.37
C PRO A 84 -9.62 5.04 -13.28
N ASP A 85 -10.72 5.71 -13.60
CA ASP A 85 -11.62 5.26 -14.65
C ASP A 85 -10.89 5.31 -15.99
N PHE A 86 -10.33 4.17 -16.37
CA PHE A 86 -9.69 4.02 -17.67
C PHE A 86 -10.73 3.76 -18.74
N ASN A 87 -10.89 4.69 -19.67
CA ASN A 87 -11.66 4.50 -20.91
C ASN A 87 -10.83 3.80 -22.01
N LEU A 88 -9.69 3.18 -21.65
CA LEU A 88 -8.85 2.46 -22.60
C LEU A 88 -9.28 0.99 -22.64
N ARG A 89 -9.59 0.49 -23.82
CA ARG A 89 -9.91 -0.91 -24.06
C ARG A 89 -8.61 -1.71 -24.20
N LEU A 90 -8.10 -2.17 -23.05
CA LEU A 90 -6.87 -2.98 -22.95
C LEU A 90 -7.21 -4.37 -22.45
N THR A 91 -6.49 -5.36 -22.95
CA THR A 91 -6.47 -6.71 -22.36
C THR A 91 -5.68 -6.72 -21.05
N VAL A 92 -5.87 -7.76 -20.23
CA VAL A 92 -5.07 -7.96 -19.00
C VAL A 92 -3.58 -7.99 -19.32
N GLU A 93 -3.18 -8.70 -20.38
CA GLU A 93 -1.77 -8.77 -20.80
C GLU A 93 -1.20 -7.41 -21.17
N GLU A 94 -1.93 -6.62 -21.95
CA GLU A 94 -1.54 -5.27 -22.33
C GLU A 94 -1.42 -4.35 -21.10
N LEU A 95 -2.38 -4.42 -20.17
CA LEU A 95 -2.27 -3.67 -18.91
C LEU A 95 -1.02 -4.07 -18.12
N VAL A 96 -0.77 -5.37 -17.93
CA VAL A 96 0.37 -5.87 -17.16
C VAL A 96 1.69 -5.45 -17.83
N ALA A 97 1.72 -5.38 -19.18
CA ALA A 97 2.89 -4.93 -19.91
C ALA A 97 3.29 -3.48 -19.62
N PHE A 98 2.37 -2.60 -19.22
CA PHE A 98 2.71 -1.24 -18.77
C PHE A 98 3.64 -1.24 -17.55
N GLY A 99 3.59 -2.26 -16.69
CA GLY A 99 4.52 -2.41 -15.58
C GLY A 99 5.99 -2.50 -16.04
N ARG A 100 6.24 -2.88 -17.29
CA ARG A 100 7.60 -2.97 -17.87
C ARG A 100 8.10 -1.67 -18.49
N PHE A 101 7.27 -0.61 -18.52
CA PHE A 101 7.63 0.66 -19.17
C PHE A 101 8.97 1.28 -18.68
N PRO A 102 9.33 1.24 -17.37
CA PRO A 102 10.62 1.76 -16.90
C PRO A 102 11.84 1.06 -17.51
N TYR A 103 11.67 -0.16 -18.01
CA TYR A 103 12.71 -0.98 -18.65
C TYR A 103 12.65 -0.88 -20.17
N SER A 104 11.49 -1.18 -20.76
CA SER A 104 11.27 -1.41 -22.19
C SER A 104 11.04 -0.13 -23.00
N ARG A 105 10.50 0.93 -22.38
CA ARG A 105 9.95 2.13 -23.06
C ARG A 105 8.98 1.77 -24.21
N GLY A 106 8.20 0.71 -24.01
CA GLY A 106 7.23 0.21 -24.99
C GLY A 106 7.77 -0.90 -25.93
N ASN A 107 9.09 -1.11 -26.00
CA ASN A 107 9.68 -2.17 -26.81
C ASN A 107 10.02 -3.38 -25.92
N LEU A 108 9.07 -4.29 -25.78
CA LEU A 108 9.19 -5.44 -24.88
C LEU A 108 10.26 -6.43 -25.34
N THR A 109 11.22 -6.70 -24.48
CA THR A 109 12.23 -7.75 -24.64
C THR A 109 11.70 -9.11 -24.20
N ALA A 110 12.45 -10.19 -24.45
CA ALA A 110 12.11 -11.52 -23.93
C ALA A 110 12.09 -11.56 -22.38
N ALA A 111 12.94 -10.78 -21.71
CA ALA A 111 12.93 -10.64 -20.26
C ALA A 111 11.65 -9.94 -19.76
N ASP A 112 11.19 -8.90 -20.47
CA ASP A 112 9.95 -8.22 -20.13
C ASP A 112 8.73 -9.12 -20.28
N ARG A 113 8.68 -9.94 -21.35
CA ARG A 113 7.60 -10.92 -21.56
C ARG A 113 7.57 -11.95 -20.44
N ARG A 114 8.72 -12.48 -19.99
CA ARG A 114 8.80 -13.39 -18.83
C ARG A 114 8.27 -12.73 -17.57
N ALA A 115 8.64 -11.48 -17.29
CA ALA A 115 8.14 -10.77 -16.10
C ALA A 115 6.61 -10.56 -16.13
N ILE A 116 6.03 -10.35 -17.33
CA ILE A 116 4.58 -10.28 -17.54
C ILE A 116 3.94 -11.65 -17.26
N ASP A 117 4.51 -12.73 -17.82
CA ASP A 117 4.01 -14.09 -17.63
C ASP A 117 4.03 -14.48 -16.14
N GLU A 118 5.16 -14.24 -15.45
CA GLU A 118 5.32 -14.50 -14.03
C GLU A 118 4.30 -13.73 -13.16
N ALA A 119 4.02 -12.46 -13.47
CA ALA A 119 3.06 -11.66 -12.72
C ALA A 119 1.62 -12.14 -12.93
N ILE A 120 1.25 -12.52 -14.17
CA ILE A 120 -0.06 -13.09 -14.51
C ILE A 120 -0.24 -14.44 -13.81
N GLU A 121 0.78 -15.29 -13.80
CA GLU A 121 0.77 -16.59 -13.13
C GLU A 121 0.69 -16.44 -11.62
N PHE A 122 1.48 -15.56 -11.03
CA PHE A 122 1.52 -15.31 -9.59
C PHE A 122 0.15 -14.96 -9.01
N LEU A 123 -0.68 -14.24 -9.77
CA LEU A 123 -2.04 -13.85 -9.38
C LEU A 123 -3.13 -14.75 -10.00
N SER A 124 -2.77 -15.86 -10.66
CA SER A 124 -3.69 -16.80 -11.28
C SER A 124 -4.65 -16.16 -12.29
N LEU A 125 -4.13 -15.24 -13.11
CA LEU A 125 -4.90 -14.49 -14.11
C LEU A 125 -4.82 -15.07 -15.52
N GLN A 126 -4.25 -16.28 -15.72
CA GLN A 126 -4.03 -16.89 -17.04
C GLN A 126 -5.32 -17.01 -17.86
N ALA A 127 -6.42 -17.42 -17.21
CA ALA A 127 -7.73 -17.54 -17.86
C ALA A 127 -8.34 -16.20 -18.30
N LEU A 128 -7.84 -15.09 -17.75
CA LEU A 128 -8.31 -13.74 -18.03
C LEU A 128 -7.35 -12.96 -18.93
N ARG A 129 -6.20 -13.54 -19.32
CA ARG A 129 -5.09 -12.88 -19.99
C ARG A 129 -5.52 -12.04 -21.20
N GLN A 130 -6.41 -12.57 -22.02
CA GLN A 130 -6.89 -11.95 -23.25
C GLN A 130 -8.24 -11.22 -23.07
N ARG A 131 -8.80 -11.23 -21.86
CA ARG A 131 -10.01 -10.46 -21.57
C ARG A 131 -9.72 -8.98 -21.48
N TYR A 132 -10.66 -8.16 -21.92
CA TYR A 132 -10.57 -6.72 -21.74
C TYR A 132 -10.84 -6.31 -20.29
N ILE A 133 -10.20 -5.26 -19.83
CA ILE A 133 -10.28 -4.77 -18.43
C ILE A 133 -11.71 -4.32 -18.08
N ASP A 134 -12.44 -3.78 -19.02
CA ASP A 134 -13.84 -3.35 -18.89
C ASP A 134 -14.84 -4.53 -18.76
N GLU A 135 -14.42 -5.75 -19.15
CA GLU A 135 -15.22 -6.97 -19.01
C GLU A 135 -15.01 -7.68 -17.66
N LEU A 136 -14.07 -7.21 -16.84
CA LEU A 136 -13.70 -7.84 -15.57
C LEU A 136 -14.60 -7.36 -14.42
N SER A 137 -14.84 -8.24 -13.45
CA SER A 137 -15.38 -7.82 -12.16
C SER A 137 -14.41 -6.85 -11.45
N GLY A 138 -14.91 -6.05 -10.51
CA GLY A 138 -14.07 -5.12 -9.74
C GLY A 138 -12.85 -5.79 -9.10
N GLY A 139 -13.04 -6.98 -8.49
CA GLY A 139 -11.95 -7.74 -7.89
C GLY A 139 -10.94 -8.28 -8.91
N GLN A 140 -11.41 -8.80 -10.05
CA GLN A 140 -10.54 -9.23 -11.14
C GLN A 140 -9.73 -8.07 -11.73
N ARG A 141 -10.40 -6.93 -11.92
CA ARG A 141 -9.76 -5.69 -12.39
C ARG A 141 -8.66 -5.22 -11.43
N GLN A 142 -8.92 -5.23 -10.14
CA GLN A 142 -7.93 -4.86 -9.12
C GLN A 142 -6.73 -5.83 -9.11
N MET A 143 -6.98 -7.13 -9.28
CA MET A 143 -5.92 -8.13 -9.42
C MET A 143 -5.06 -7.89 -10.68
N ALA A 144 -5.66 -7.46 -11.80
CA ALA A 144 -4.93 -7.12 -13.02
C ALA A 144 -4.03 -5.88 -12.83
N PHE A 145 -4.50 -4.84 -12.12
CA PHE A 145 -3.67 -3.69 -11.76
C PHE A 145 -2.54 -4.06 -10.79
N LEU A 146 -2.82 -4.96 -9.84
CA LEU A 146 -1.77 -5.49 -8.98
C LEU A 146 -0.72 -6.29 -9.78
N ALA A 147 -1.15 -7.10 -10.78
CA ALA A 147 -0.24 -7.80 -11.67
C ALA A 147 0.68 -6.84 -12.44
N MET A 148 0.15 -5.73 -12.96
CA MET A 148 0.94 -4.66 -13.59
C MET A 148 2.03 -4.14 -12.64
N THR A 149 1.66 -3.90 -11.37
CA THR A 149 2.60 -3.40 -10.35
C THR A 149 3.66 -4.46 -10.01
N ILE A 150 3.28 -5.73 -9.95
CA ILE A 150 4.20 -6.86 -9.68
C ILE A 150 5.16 -7.07 -10.86
N ALA A 151 4.67 -6.97 -12.10
CA ALA A 151 5.48 -7.11 -13.32
C ALA A 151 6.61 -6.07 -13.39
N GLN A 152 6.51 -4.96 -12.70
CA GLN A 152 7.59 -3.97 -12.58
C GLN A 152 8.82 -4.51 -11.85
N GLN A 153 8.69 -5.60 -11.08
CA GLN A 153 9.78 -6.29 -10.37
C GLN A 153 10.64 -5.38 -9.50
N THR A 154 9.99 -4.50 -8.73
CA THR A 154 10.64 -3.53 -7.85
C THR A 154 10.90 -4.10 -6.45
N GLU A 155 11.84 -3.48 -5.71
CA GLU A 155 12.11 -3.78 -4.30
C GLU A 155 10.94 -3.35 -3.40
N TYR A 156 10.26 -2.25 -3.76
CA TYR A 156 9.20 -1.62 -2.96
C TYR A 156 7.91 -1.52 -3.76
N LEU A 157 6.79 -1.91 -3.13
CA LEU A 157 5.43 -1.74 -3.64
C LEU A 157 4.68 -0.78 -2.70
N LEU A 158 4.18 0.30 -3.26
CA LEU A 158 3.36 1.31 -2.58
C LEU A 158 1.92 1.20 -3.07
N LEU A 159 0.98 0.88 -2.19
CA LEU A 159 -0.41 0.59 -2.57
C LEU A 159 -1.36 1.50 -1.81
N ASP A 160 -2.07 2.34 -2.54
CA ASP A 160 -3.06 3.26 -1.96
C ASP A 160 -4.45 2.62 -2.01
N GLU A 161 -4.92 2.16 -0.85
CA GLU A 161 -6.24 1.55 -0.66
C GLU A 161 -6.54 0.39 -1.64
N PRO A 162 -5.65 -0.62 -1.74
CA PRO A 162 -5.79 -1.68 -2.74
C PRO A 162 -7.00 -2.60 -2.51
N LEU A 163 -7.66 -2.50 -1.36
CA LEU A 163 -8.80 -3.35 -0.97
C LEU A 163 -10.15 -2.65 -1.15
N ASN A 164 -10.18 -1.38 -1.54
CA ASN A 164 -11.43 -0.63 -1.64
C ASN A 164 -12.37 -1.21 -2.70
N ASN A 165 -13.66 -1.22 -2.36
CA ASN A 165 -14.74 -1.71 -3.23
C ASN A 165 -14.62 -3.20 -3.63
N LEU A 166 -13.87 -3.99 -2.86
CA LEU A 166 -13.72 -5.42 -3.07
C LEU A 166 -14.61 -6.22 -2.11
N ASP A 167 -15.08 -7.35 -2.58
CA ASP A 167 -15.63 -8.36 -1.69
C ASP A 167 -14.52 -8.97 -0.80
N MET A 168 -14.93 -9.60 0.27
CA MET A 168 -14.03 -10.22 1.25
C MET A 168 -13.07 -11.24 0.61
N LYS A 169 -13.54 -12.02 -0.37
CA LYS A 169 -12.74 -13.05 -1.04
C LYS A 169 -11.57 -12.41 -1.79
N HIS A 170 -11.82 -11.38 -2.60
CA HIS A 170 -10.78 -10.69 -3.36
C HIS A 170 -9.83 -9.91 -2.45
N ALA A 171 -10.33 -9.28 -1.39
CA ALA A 171 -9.49 -8.60 -0.40
C ALA A 171 -8.49 -9.57 0.27
N VAL A 172 -8.96 -10.76 0.70
CA VAL A 172 -8.08 -11.81 1.26
C VAL A 172 -7.08 -12.32 0.23
N LEU A 173 -7.47 -12.52 -1.03
CA LEU A 173 -6.55 -12.97 -2.08
C LEU A 173 -5.43 -11.94 -2.33
N ILE A 174 -5.76 -10.66 -2.37
CA ILE A 174 -4.77 -9.57 -2.51
C ILE A 174 -3.80 -9.59 -1.32
N MET A 175 -4.30 -9.60 -0.09
CA MET A 175 -3.44 -9.58 1.09
C MET A 175 -2.51 -10.80 1.17
N ARG A 176 -3.02 -11.99 0.80
CA ARG A 176 -2.18 -13.20 0.70
C ARG A 176 -1.11 -13.06 -0.38
N ALA A 177 -1.44 -12.50 -1.53
CA ALA A 177 -0.47 -12.24 -2.59
C ALA A 177 0.63 -11.26 -2.13
N LEU A 178 0.25 -10.17 -1.46
CA LEU A 178 1.21 -9.21 -0.90
C LEU A 178 2.11 -9.84 0.17
N ARG A 179 1.54 -10.71 1.03
CA ARG A 179 2.32 -11.45 2.02
C ARG A 179 3.35 -12.37 1.34
N ARG A 180 2.93 -13.13 0.32
CA ARG A 180 3.82 -13.99 -0.46
C ARG A 180 4.95 -13.21 -1.15
N LEU A 181 4.70 -12.01 -1.66
CA LEU A 181 5.77 -11.16 -2.23
C LEU A 181 6.85 -10.81 -1.20
N CYS A 182 6.46 -10.56 0.05
CA CYS A 182 7.43 -10.34 1.13
C CYS A 182 8.14 -11.61 1.53
N ASP A 183 7.40 -12.69 1.81
CA ASP A 183 7.93 -13.93 2.38
C ASP A 183 8.81 -14.71 1.39
N GLU A 184 8.37 -14.81 0.12
CA GLU A 184 9.04 -15.62 -0.91
C GLU A 184 10.06 -14.81 -1.72
N GLN A 185 9.85 -13.49 -1.90
CA GLN A 185 10.67 -12.66 -2.80
C GLN A 185 11.41 -11.53 -2.06
N GLY A 186 11.23 -11.40 -0.74
CA GLY A 186 11.89 -10.36 0.06
C GLY A 186 11.49 -8.92 -0.30
N ARG A 187 10.37 -8.72 -1.01
CA ARG A 187 9.90 -7.39 -1.39
C ARG A 187 9.35 -6.65 -0.18
N THR A 188 9.40 -5.35 -0.22
CA THR A 188 8.83 -4.47 0.81
C THR A 188 7.49 -3.94 0.31
N VAL A 189 6.43 -4.11 1.10
CA VAL A 189 5.09 -3.61 0.78
C VAL A 189 4.69 -2.55 1.79
N ILE A 190 4.28 -1.38 1.31
CA ILE A 190 3.67 -0.32 2.12
C ILE A 190 2.29 -0.04 1.54
N LEU A 191 1.24 -0.19 2.36
CA LEU A 191 -0.11 -0.04 1.87
C LEU A 191 -0.99 0.76 2.83
N VAL A 192 -1.91 1.54 2.28
CA VAL A 192 -2.99 2.19 3.04
C VAL A 192 -4.13 1.20 3.18
N VAL A 193 -4.57 0.96 4.43
CA VAL A 193 -5.68 0.05 4.74
C VAL A 193 -6.65 0.74 5.71
N HIS A 194 -7.95 0.61 5.45
CA HIS A 194 -8.98 1.14 6.35
C HIS A 194 -9.42 0.13 7.41
N ASP A 195 -9.45 -1.15 7.07
CA ASP A 195 -9.86 -2.21 7.99
C ASP A 195 -8.67 -2.64 8.86
N ILE A 196 -8.80 -2.38 10.16
CA ILE A 196 -7.78 -2.72 11.17
C ILE A 196 -7.53 -4.23 11.24
N ASN A 197 -8.53 -5.08 10.98
CA ASN A 197 -8.37 -6.52 11.02
C ASN A 197 -7.47 -7.02 9.86
N PHE A 198 -7.53 -6.41 8.69
CA PHE A 198 -6.56 -6.71 7.62
C PHE A 198 -5.15 -6.24 8.01
N ALA A 199 -5.00 -5.02 8.56
CA ALA A 199 -3.71 -4.52 9.00
C ALA A 199 -3.09 -5.42 10.09
N ALA A 200 -3.88 -5.81 11.09
CA ALA A 200 -3.44 -6.62 12.23
C ALA A 200 -3.01 -8.04 11.84
N ASN A 201 -3.61 -8.62 10.79
CA ASN A 201 -3.40 -10.03 10.45
C ASN A 201 -2.45 -10.26 9.26
N TYR A 202 -2.16 -9.23 8.46
CA TYR A 202 -1.32 -9.40 7.26
C TYR A 202 -0.05 -8.55 7.29
N SER A 203 0.09 -7.63 8.25
CA SER A 203 1.29 -6.79 8.34
C SER A 203 2.30 -7.33 9.35
N ASP A 204 3.55 -6.92 9.17
CA ASP A 204 4.60 -7.06 10.17
C ASP A 204 4.70 -5.80 11.03
N HIS A 205 4.38 -4.65 10.42
CA HIS A 205 4.57 -3.33 10.99
C HIS A 205 3.37 -2.44 10.67
N ILE A 206 3.00 -1.58 11.59
CA ILE A 206 1.92 -0.61 11.41
C ILE A 206 2.46 0.79 11.66
N VAL A 207 2.04 1.74 10.83
CA VAL A 207 2.21 3.19 11.06
C VAL A 207 0.82 3.79 11.16
N ALA A 208 0.43 4.18 12.34
CA ALA A 208 -0.84 4.81 12.64
C ALA A 208 -0.70 6.33 12.53
N MET A 209 -1.54 6.95 11.73
CA MET A 209 -1.51 8.40 11.48
C MET A 209 -2.78 9.09 11.97
N LYS A 210 -2.62 10.24 12.61
CA LYS A 210 -3.72 11.11 13.03
C LYS A 210 -3.33 12.57 12.83
N HIS A 211 -4.23 13.39 12.29
CA HIS A 211 -4.03 14.84 12.09
C HIS A 211 -2.69 15.21 11.40
N GLY A 212 -2.27 14.44 10.40
CA GLY A 212 -1.05 14.72 9.65
C GLY A 212 0.25 14.33 10.35
N ALA A 213 0.19 13.62 11.47
CA ALA A 213 1.34 13.16 12.23
C ALA A 213 1.30 11.64 12.46
N VAL A 214 2.44 11.06 12.79
CA VAL A 214 2.51 9.67 13.28
C VAL A 214 2.03 9.66 14.73
N HIS A 215 0.93 8.95 14.99
CA HIS A 215 0.40 8.76 16.33
C HIS A 215 1.14 7.66 17.08
N CYS A 216 1.28 6.49 16.46
CA CYS A 216 2.12 5.39 16.93
C CYS A 216 2.64 4.57 15.74
N CYS A 217 3.76 3.92 15.90
CA CYS A 217 4.32 3.03 14.88
C CYS A 217 5.19 1.94 15.53
N GLY A 218 5.16 0.74 14.97
CA GLY A 218 5.91 -0.39 15.48
C GLY A 218 5.44 -1.72 14.90
N PRO A 219 5.96 -2.83 15.43
CA PRO A 219 5.42 -4.16 15.18
C PRO A 219 3.93 -4.23 15.47
N VAL A 220 3.21 -5.09 14.75
CA VAL A 220 1.74 -5.22 14.91
C VAL A 220 1.35 -5.42 16.38
N ALA A 221 2.07 -6.29 17.10
CA ALA A 221 1.75 -6.61 18.50
C ALA A 221 1.88 -5.42 19.48
N GLU A 222 2.61 -4.36 19.09
CA GLU A 222 2.78 -3.14 19.90
C GLU A 222 1.75 -2.07 19.55
N VAL A 223 1.30 -2.01 18.28
CA VAL A 223 0.36 -1.00 17.80
C VAL A 223 -1.09 -1.47 17.93
N VAL A 224 -1.36 -2.78 17.77
CA VAL A 224 -2.70 -3.37 17.99
C VAL A 224 -2.94 -3.53 19.48
N ASP A 225 -3.24 -2.40 20.13
CA ASP A 225 -3.50 -2.22 21.54
C ASP A 225 -4.76 -1.36 21.71
N GLU A 226 -5.62 -1.69 22.71
CA GLU A 226 -6.91 -1.02 22.91
C GLU A 226 -6.77 0.48 23.13
N ARG A 227 -5.74 0.90 23.86
CA ARG A 227 -5.48 2.31 24.12
C ARG A 227 -5.04 3.05 22.87
N CYS A 228 -4.06 2.49 22.12
CA CYS A 228 -3.57 3.09 20.88
C CYS A 228 -4.70 3.22 19.86
N LEU A 229 -5.53 2.16 19.66
CA LEU A 229 -6.64 2.19 18.71
C LEU A 229 -7.77 3.11 19.14
N ARG A 230 -8.08 3.18 20.45
CA ARG A 230 -9.06 4.13 21.00
C ARG A 230 -8.64 5.58 20.75
N GLU A 231 -7.39 5.92 21.05
CA GLU A 231 -6.86 7.27 20.81
C GLU A 231 -6.81 7.62 19.32
N LEU A 232 -6.53 6.63 18.46
CA LEU A 232 -6.45 6.80 17.00
C LEU A 232 -7.83 7.04 16.36
N PHE A 233 -8.79 6.13 16.65
CA PHE A 233 -10.08 6.10 15.95
C PHE A 233 -11.22 6.72 16.74
N GLU A 234 -10.99 7.09 18.02
CA GLU A 234 -12.01 7.63 18.93
C GLU A 234 -13.18 6.67 19.16
N LEU A 235 -12.85 5.36 19.18
CA LEU A 235 -13.76 4.25 19.38
C LEU A 235 -13.18 3.30 20.42
N ASP A 236 -14.03 2.65 21.21
CA ASP A 236 -13.60 1.57 22.09
C ASP A 236 -13.36 0.29 21.27
N PHE A 237 -12.28 -0.38 21.59
CA PHE A 237 -11.88 -1.65 20.98
C PHE A 237 -11.76 -2.72 22.04
N GLU A 238 -12.21 -3.93 21.69
CA GLU A 238 -11.89 -5.17 22.37
C GLU A 238 -10.96 -5.98 21.47
N ILE A 239 -9.76 -6.32 21.95
CA ILE A 239 -8.76 -7.03 21.16
C ILE A 239 -8.70 -8.49 21.62
N LEU A 240 -9.21 -9.37 20.78
CA LEU A 240 -9.15 -10.80 21.00
C LEU A 240 -7.97 -11.41 20.22
N ARG A 241 -7.18 -12.25 20.89
CA ARG A 241 -6.13 -13.04 20.22
C ARG A 241 -6.67 -14.42 19.87
N SER A 242 -6.64 -14.78 18.59
CA SER A 242 -7.07 -16.09 18.10
C SER A 242 -5.91 -16.75 17.35
N GLY A 243 -5.27 -17.74 17.95
CA GLY A 243 -4.09 -18.38 17.40
C GLY A 243 -2.93 -17.37 17.25
N GLN A 244 -2.47 -17.15 16.00
CA GLN A 244 -1.43 -16.16 15.68
C GLN A 244 -2.02 -14.82 15.21
N GLY A 245 -3.34 -14.66 15.20
CA GLY A 245 -4.01 -13.48 14.66
C GLY A 245 -4.71 -12.63 15.72
N PHE A 246 -5.23 -11.49 15.28
CA PHE A 246 -5.99 -10.55 16.09
C PHE A 246 -7.40 -10.39 15.53
N VAL A 247 -8.38 -10.24 16.43
CA VAL A 247 -9.73 -9.77 16.10
C VAL A 247 -9.94 -8.47 16.87
N CYS A 248 -9.97 -7.37 16.14
CA CYS A 248 -10.26 -6.04 16.71
C CYS A 248 -11.77 -5.81 16.60
N ASN A 249 -12.49 -5.98 17.69
CA ASN A 249 -13.93 -5.77 17.78
C ASN A 249 -14.22 -4.34 18.25
N TYR A 250 -15.01 -3.60 17.47
CA TYR A 250 -15.45 -2.22 17.75
C TYR A 250 -16.96 -2.03 17.57
N PHE A 251 -17.71 -3.15 17.43
CA PHE A 251 -19.15 -3.10 17.16
C PHE A 251 -20.01 -3.04 18.44
N ASN A 252 -19.48 -3.49 19.58
CA ASN A 252 -20.15 -3.47 20.87
C ASN A 252 -19.26 -2.77 21.90
N PRO A 253 -19.13 -1.46 21.89
CA PRO A 253 -18.39 -0.78 22.95
C PRO A 253 -19.11 -1.01 24.29
N PRO A 254 -18.38 -1.23 25.40
CA PRO A 254 -19.00 -1.18 26.71
C PRO A 254 -19.65 0.19 26.88
N THR A 255 -20.89 0.21 27.33
CA THR A 255 -21.88 1.26 27.43
C THR A 255 -21.33 2.61 27.94
N SER A 256 -20.73 3.45 27.11
CA SER A 256 -20.35 4.83 27.44
C SER A 256 -20.14 5.76 26.24
N MET A 257 -20.79 5.52 25.11
CA MET A 257 -20.87 6.53 24.05
C MET A 257 -22.26 7.16 24.05
N GLU A 258 -22.41 8.28 24.73
CA GLU A 258 -23.43 9.26 24.39
C GLU A 258 -23.00 9.92 23.08
N LEU A 259 -23.77 9.68 22.02
CA LEU A 259 -23.65 10.38 20.74
C LEU A 259 -24.02 11.86 20.99
N THR A 260 -23.01 12.72 21.13
CA THR A 260 -23.19 14.19 21.09
C THR A 260 -23.05 14.70 19.66
#